data_9ba3b213500b0f2cf632e5c27aa5cf7a
#
_entry.id   9ba3b213500b0f2cf632e5c27aa5cf7a
#
_cell.length_a   1.000
_cell.length_b   1.000
_cell.length_c   1.000
_cell.angle_alpha   90.00
_cell.angle_beta   90.00
_cell.angle_gamma   90.00
#
_symmetry.space_group_name_H-M   'P 1'
#
loop_
_entity.id
_entity.type
_entity.pdbx_description
1 polymer ?
#
loop_
_entity_poly.entity_id
_entity_poly.type
_entity_poly.pdbx_seq_one_letter_code
_entity_poly.pdbx_strand_id
1 'polypeptide(L)'
;MAIKEKNIGVHVIEVHVPETAENVNELSEKLKAMRKAQSVFATYTQEQVDKIFYAAAKAANQARIPLAKMAVEETGMGVVEDKVIKNHYASEYIYNQYKNTRTCGVIEEDRAFGIKRIAEPVGIIAAIIPTTNPTSTAIFKALIALKTRNGIMISPHPRAKKSTIAAAKIVLEAAVKAGAPEGIIGWIDNPTLELTNELMREADLILATGGPGLVKAAYSSGKPAIGVGPGNTPAIIDDTADIRLAVNSIIHSKTFDNGMICASEQSVIVLPRVYDEVKKEFAYRGCYFLKPDEIEKVRKTIMIDGSLNAKVVGQNAYTIAKLAGVEVPENTKILIGEVESTDISEEFAHEKLCPVLAMYKAKDFDDALTKAEKLVADGGFGHTASLYIDTLEKE
;
A
#
# COMPACT_ATOMS: atom_id res chain seq x y z
N MET A 1 34.50 -51.09 -25.92
CA MET A 1 35.06 -49.84 -25.34
C MET A 1 33.91 -49.09 -24.72
N ALA A 2 33.69 -49.21 -23.40
CA ALA A 2 32.57 -48.68 -22.69
C ALA A 2 32.91 -47.24 -22.24
N ILE A 3 32.08 -46.29 -22.65
CA ILE A 3 32.15 -44.88 -22.21
C ILE A 3 31.54 -44.82 -20.81
N LYS A 4 32.36 -44.53 -19.81
CA LYS A 4 31.92 -44.25 -18.45
C LYS A 4 31.30 -42.84 -18.45
N GLU A 5 29.99 -42.77 -18.23
CA GLU A 5 29.33 -41.54 -17.85
C GLU A 5 29.84 -41.07 -16.49
N LYS A 6 30.44 -39.88 -16.46
CA LYS A 6 30.77 -39.19 -15.24
C LYS A 6 29.49 -38.59 -14.64
N ASN A 7 28.98 -39.19 -13.58
CA ASN A 7 28.01 -38.58 -12.70
C ASN A 7 28.63 -37.31 -12.11
N ILE A 8 28.17 -36.13 -12.60
CA ILE A 8 28.43 -34.85 -11.96
C ILE A 8 27.44 -34.79 -10.79
N GLY A 9 27.91 -35.14 -9.60
CA GLY A 9 27.15 -34.99 -8.37
C GLY A 9 26.83 -33.52 -8.13
N VAL A 10 25.57 -33.15 -8.34
CA VAL A 10 25.04 -31.89 -7.84
C VAL A 10 25.02 -32.04 -6.31
N HIS A 11 25.99 -31.44 -5.63
CA HIS A 11 25.92 -31.25 -4.19
C HIS A 11 24.76 -30.27 -3.95
N VAL A 12 23.61 -30.80 -3.55
CA VAL A 12 22.54 -30.01 -2.92
C VAL A 12 23.12 -29.55 -1.58
N ILE A 13 23.57 -28.30 -1.53
CA ILE A 13 23.97 -27.68 -0.29
C ILE A 13 22.65 -27.45 0.46
N GLU A 14 22.35 -28.29 1.44
CA GLU A 14 21.28 -28.03 2.39
C GLU A 14 21.58 -26.70 3.09
N VAL A 15 20.90 -25.66 2.68
CA VAL A 15 20.96 -24.35 3.34
C VAL A 15 20.02 -24.44 4.53
N HIS A 16 20.55 -24.60 5.72
CA HIS A 16 19.75 -24.49 6.93
C HIS A 16 19.27 -23.04 7.05
N VAL A 17 17.97 -22.82 6.77
CA VAL A 17 17.33 -21.52 6.94
C VAL A 17 16.81 -21.44 8.37
N PRO A 18 17.28 -20.48 9.20
CA PRO A 18 16.76 -20.33 10.55
C PRO A 18 15.23 -20.18 10.54
N GLU A 19 14.53 -20.85 11.43
CA GLU A 19 13.07 -20.81 11.49
C GLU A 19 12.54 -19.43 11.87
N THR A 20 13.27 -18.71 12.75
CA THR A 20 12.85 -17.40 13.29
C THR A 20 13.83 -16.28 12.95
N ALA A 21 13.39 -15.02 13.06
CA ALA A 21 14.21 -13.81 13.09
C ALA A 21 13.70 -12.89 14.22
N GLU A 22 14.13 -13.16 15.43
CA GLU A 22 13.72 -12.45 16.63
C GLU A 22 14.81 -11.51 17.17
N ASN A 23 16.04 -11.65 16.69
CA ASN A 23 17.17 -10.82 17.04
C ASN A 23 18.09 -10.58 15.82
N VAL A 24 19.08 -9.69 15.98
CA VAL A 24 20.00 -9.28 14.91
C VAL A 24 20.80 -10.44 14.33
N ASN A 25 21.25 -11.37 15.19
CA ASN A 25 22.04 -12.52 14.73
C ASN A 25 21.21 -13.48 13.87
N GLU A 26 19.99 -13.81 14.29
CA GLU A 26 19.05 -14.63 13.51
C GLU A 26 18.67 -13.96 12.19
N LEU A 27 18.42 -12.64 12.20
CA LEU A 27 18.16 -11.88 10.99
C LEU A 27 19.37 -11.96 10.02
N SER A 28 20.60 -11.79 10.53
CA SER A 28 21.81 -11.87 9.72
C SER A 28 21.97 -13.28 9.10
N GLU A 29 21.73 -14.35 9.85
CA GLU A 29 21.80 -15.70 9.31
C GLU A 29 20.70 -15.97 8.25
N LYS A 30 19.47 -15.51 8.50
CA LYS A 30 18.40 -15.58 7.48
C LYS A 30 18.78 -14.82 6.20
N LEU A 31 19.34 -13.64 6.30
CA LEU A 31 19.78 -12.86 5.15
C LEU A 31 20.92 -13.54 4.39
N LYS A 32 21.88 -14.17 5.07
CA LYS A 32 22.95 -14.98 4.45
C LYS A 32 22.37 -16.16 3.68
N ALA A 33 21.42 -16.88 4.29
CA ALA A 33 20.72 -17.99 3.65
C ALA A 33 19.92 -17.52 2.42
N MET A 34 19.20 -16.40 2.57
CA MET A 34 18.44 -15.79 1.47
C MET A 34 19.34 -15.35 0.31
N ARG A 35 20.53 -14.79 0.56
CA ARG A 35 21.50 -14.45 -0.49
C ARG A 35 21.94 -15.67 -1.29
N LYS A 36 22.13 -16.83 -0.64
CA LYS A 36 22.43 -18.08 -1.35
C LYS A 36 21.24 -18.54 -2.21
N ALA A 37 20.02 -18.51 -1.66
CA ALA A 37 18.82 -18.84 -2.40
C ALA A 37 18.61 -17.88 -3.60
N GLN A 38 18.81 -16.58 -3.40
CA GLN A 38 18.71 -15.57 -4.45
C GLN A 38 19.76 -15.76 -5.55
N SER A 39 20.99 -16.10 -5.20
CA SER A 39 22.03 -16.39 -6.20
C SER A 39 21.66 -17.56 -7.12
N VAL A 40 21.01 -18.60 -6.57
CA VAL A 40 20.45 -19.69 -7.37
C VAL A 40 19.28 -19.18 -8.23
N PHE A 41 18.34 -18.43 -7.63
CA PHE A 41 17.18 -17.92 -8.33
C PHE A 41 17.55 -16.95 -9.48
N ALA A 42 18.64 -16.20 -9.34
CA ALA A 42 19.16 -15.29 -10.36
C ALA A 42 19.47 -16.01 -11.70
N THR A 43 19.78 -17.30 -11.66
CA THR A 43 20.10 -18.11 -12.84
C THR A 43 18.87 -18.66 -13.57
N TYR A 44 17.66 -18.47 -13.03
CA TYR A 44 16.43 -19.04 -13.60
C TYR A 44 16.04 -18.37 -14.91
N THR A 45 15.48 -19.20 -15.80
CA THR A 45 14.91 -18.74 -17.08
C THR A 45 13.60 -18.01 -16.88
N GLN A 46 13.16 -17.24 -17.89
CA GLN A 46 11.86 -16.57 -17.86
C GLN A 46 10.71 -17.56 -17.63
N GLU A 47 10.76 -18.73 -18.28
CA GLU A 47 9.72 -19.77 -18.14
C GLU A 47 9.62 -20.30 -16.70
N GLN A 48 10.75 -20.56 -16.05
CA GLN A 48 10.79 -20.97 -14.64
C GLN A 48 10.21 -19.89 -13.72
N VAL A 49 10.60 -18.64 -13.94
CA VAL A 49 10.09 -17.50 -13.17
C VAL A 49 8.58 -17.30 -13.38
N ASP A 50 8.10 -17.40 -14.61
CA ASP A 50 6.67 -17.22 -14.92
C ASP A 50 5.81 -18.33 -14.32
N LYS A 51 6.30 -19.57 -14.28
CA LYS A 51 5.64 -20.68 -13.59
C LYS A 51 5.52 -20.44 -12.10
N ILE A 52 6.59 -19.96 -11.46
CA ILE A 52 6.63 -19.63 -10.03
C ILE A 52 5.69 -18.46 -9.72
N PHE A 53 5.74 -17.39 -10.52
CA PHE A 53 4.90 -16.21 -10.38
C PHE A 53 3.41 -16.54 -10.48
N TYR A 54 3.02 -17.38 -11.46
CA TYR A 54 1.66 -17.87 -11.60
C TYR A 54 1.18 -18.66 -10.38
N ALA A 55 1.98 -19.64 -9.94
CA ALA A 55 1.62 -20.51 -8.81
C ALA A 55 1.43 -19.70 -7.51
N ALA A 56 2.34 -18.78 -7.26
CA ALA A 56 2.32 -17.89 -6.09
C ALA A 56 1.10 -16.95 -6.12
N ALA A 57 0.83 -16.30 -7.26
CA ALA A 57 -0.32 -15.42 -7.43
C ALA A 57 -1.65 -16.16 -7.27
N LYS A 58 -1.77 -17.35 -7.85
CA LYS A 58 -2.96 -18.21 -7.75
C LYS A 58 -3.23 -18.62 -6.30
N ALA A 59 -2.21 -19.05 -5.56
CA ALA A 59 -2.35 -19.45 -4.16
C ALA A 59 -2.77 -18.26 -3.28
N ALA A 60 -2.15 -17.09 -3.47
CA ALA A 60 -2.52 -15.86 -2.77
C ALA A 60 -3.98 -15.46 -3.04
N ASN A 61 -4.42 -15.52 -4.31
CA ASN A 61 -5.80 -15.23 -4.68
C ASN A 61 -6.80 -16.21 -4.07
N GLN A 62 -6.48 -17.50 -4.03
CA GLN A 62 -7.32 -18.53 -3.37
C GLN A 62 -7.47 -18.26 -1.87
N ALA A 63 -6.44 -17.72 -1.22
CA ALA A 63 -6.44 -17.39 0.21
C ALA A 63 -6.98 -15.98 0.53
N ARG A 64 -7.46 -15.21 -0.46
CA ARG A 64 -7.88 -13.81 -0.28
C ARG A 64 -8.92 -13.59 0.82
N ILE A 65 -9.86 -14.53 0.99
CA ILE A 65 -10.93 -14.43 2.00
C ILE A 65 -10.40 -14.69 3.41
N PRO A 66 -9.76 -15.86 3.72
CA PRO A 66 -9.23 -16.10 5.07
C PRO A 66 -8.19 -15.06 5.49
N LEU A 67 -7.34 -14.58 4.58
CA LEU A 67 -6.38 -13.52 4.88
C LEU A 67 -7.05 -12.18 5.20
N ALA A 68 -8.14 -11.82 4.51
CA ALA A 68 -8.90 -10.61 4.82
C ALA A 68 -9.54 -10.67 6.21
N LYS A 69 -10.16 -11.80 6.56
CA LYS A 69 -10.73 -12.02 7.89
C LYS A 69 -9.66 -11.92 8.98
N MET A 70 -8.53 -12.61 8.81
CA MET A 70 -7.42 -12.56 9.75
C MET A 70 -6.88 -11.13 9.96
N ALA A 71 -6.77 -10.35 8.87
CA ALA A 71 -6.29 -8.97 8.95
C ALA A 71 -7.24 -8.06 9.76
N VAL A 72 -8.55 -8.19 9.56
CA VAL A 72 -9.54 -7.42 10.34
C VAL A 72 -9.57 -7.86 11.80
N GLU A 73 -9.55 -9.16 12.07
CA GLU A 73 -9.51 -9.69 13.44
C GLU A 73 -8.27 -9.24 14.21
N GLU A 74 -7.09 -9.26 13.57
CA GLU A 74 -5.83 -8.88 14.20
C GLU A 74 -5.72 -7.37 14.45
N THR A 75 -6.16 -6.55 13.50
CA THR A 75 -5.96 -5.10 13.54
C THR A 75 -7.14 -4.32 14.13
N GLY A 76 -8.34 -4.88 14.08
CA GLY A 76 -9.59 -4.17 14.41
C GLY A 76 -9.94 -3.08 13.38
N MET A 77 -9.36 -3.11 12.18
CA MET A 77 -9.45 -2.03 11.19
C MET A 77 -10.05 -2.52 9.87
N GLY A 78 -10.91 -1.70 9.28
CA GLY A 78 -11.43 -1.88 7.92
C GLY A 78 -12.59 -2.86 7.81
N VAL A 79 -12.83 -3.31 6.59
CA VAL A 79 -13.96 -4.14 6.18
C VAL A 79 -13.43 -5.40 5.49
N VAL A 80 -13.94 -6.58 5.91
CA VAL A 80 -13.47 -7.87 5.38
C VAL A 80 -13.66 -7.95 3.86
N GLU A 81 -14.84 -7.57 3.37
CA GLU A 81 -15.20 -7.61 1.94
C GLU A 81 -14.25 -6.77 1.09
N ASP A 82 -13.90 -5.58 1.58
CA ASP A 82 -12.99 -4.67 0.89
C ASP A 82 -11.54 -5.18 0.92
N LYS A 83 -11.13 -5.79 2.04
CA LYS A 83 -9.80 -6.44 2.11
C LYS A 83 -9.71 -7.67 1.22
N VAL A 84 -10.82 -8.38 0.97
CA VAL A 84 -10.87 -9.44 -0.06
C VAL A 84 -10.59 -8.86 -1.43
N ILE A 85 -11.19 -7.71 -1.79
CA ILE A 85 -10.93 -7.00 -3.04
C ILE A 85 -9.46 -6.57 -3.13
N LYS A 86 -8.90 -6.00 -2.06
CA LYS A 86 -7.46 -5.62 -1.99
C LYS A 86 -6.54 -6.82 -2.22
N ASN A 87 -6.82 -7.96 -1.59
CA ASN A 87 -6.03 -9.18 -1.77
C ASN A 87 -6.17 -9.75 -3.19
N HIS A 88 -7.37 -9.68 -3.76
CA HIS A 88 -7.62 -10.07 -5.15
C HIS A 88 -6.83 -9.17 -6.13
N TYR A 89 -6.86 -7.86 -5.92
CA TYR A 89 -6.08 -6.92 -6.72
C TYR A 89 -4.58 -7.22 -6.63
N ALA A 90 -4.05 -7.37 -5.40
CA ALA A 90 -2.63 -7.62 -5.15
C ALA A 90 -2.13 -8.95 -5.73
N SER A 91 -3.00 -9.91 -5.99
CA SER A 91 -2.68 -11.22 -6.55
C SER A 91 -3.07 -11.34 -8.02
N GLU A 92 -4.35 -11.36 -8.35
CA GLU A 92 -4.86 -11.65 -9.69
C GLU A 92 -4.59 -10.52 -10.69
N TYR A 93 -4.90 -9.25 -10.31
CA TYR A 93 -4.68 -8.11 -11.21
C TYR A 93 -3.18 -7.87 -11.43
N ILE A 94 -2.37 -7.97 -10.37
CA ILE A 94 -0.91 -7.84 -10.48
C ILE A 94 -0.33 -8.95 -11.36
N TYR A 95 -0.79 -10.20 -11.21
CA TYR A 95 -0.40 -11.27 -12.10
C TYR A 95 -0.74 -10.95 -13.55
N ASN A 96 -1.98 -10.57 -13.83
CA ASN A 96 -2.43 -10.28 -15.19
C ASN A 96 -1.68 -9.09 -15.81
N GLN A 97 -1.33 -8.07 -15.03
CA GLN A 97 -0.55 -6.93 -15.47
C GLN A 97 0.87 -7.32 -15.90
N TYR A 98 1.53 -8.21 -15.13
CA TYR A 98 2.96 -8.47 -15.30
C TYR A 98 3.29 -9.85 -15.85
N LYS A 99 2.33 -10.75 -16.10
CA LYS A 99 2.59 -12.11 -16.59
C LYS A 99 3.42 -12.16 -17.88
N ASN A 100 3.23 -11.19 -18.78
CA ASN A 100 3.92 -11.11 -20.05
C ASN A 100 5.17 -10.21 -20.02
N THR A 101 5.48 -9.59 -18.87
CA THR A 101 6.65 -8.72 -18.74
C THR A 101 7.91 -9.56 -18.69
N ARG A 102 8.86 -9.27 -19.57
CA ARG A 102 10.18 -9.92 -19.59
C ARG A 102 11.05 -9.34 -18.48
N THR A 103 11.57 -10.22 -17.63
CA THR A 103 12.38 -9.87 -16.46
C THR A 103 13.68 -10.67 -16.38
N CYS A 104 14.01 -11.45 -17.44
CA CYS A 104 15.20 -12.28 -17.49
C CYS A 104 15.95 -12.06 -18.78
N GLY A 105 17.27 -11.85 -18.68
CA GLY A 105 18.17 -11.72 -19.82
C GLY A 105 17.90 -10.46 -20.65
N VAL A 106 18.20 -10.53 -21.95
CA VAL A 106 18.02 -9.38 -22.85
C VAL A 106 16.54 -9.09 -23.06
N ILE A 107 16.09 -7.92 -22.62
CA ILE A 107 14.68 -7.46 -22.70
C ILE A 107 14.44 -6.55 -23.90
N GLU A 108 15.49 -5.87 -24.38
CA GLU A 108 15.45 -4.98 -25.55
C GLU A 108 16.81 -4.97 -26.26
N GLU A 109 16.79 -4.91 -27.58
CA GLU A 109 18.01 -4.76 -28.43
C GLU A 109 17.77 -3.64 -29.43
N ASP A 110 18.54 -2.56 -29.31
CA ASP A 110 18.61 -1.51 -30.31
C ASP A 110 19.84 -1.74 -31.20
N ARG A 111 19.59 -2.27 -32.39
CA ARG A 111 20.67 -2.60 -33.35
C ARG A 111 21.25 -1.36 -34.00
N ALA A 112 20.51 -0.26 -34.11
CA ALA A 112 20.98 0.97 -34.72
C ALA A 112 22.07 1.63 -33.87
N PHE A 113 21.92 1.58 -32.55
CA PHE A 113 22.89 2.13 -31.60
C PHE A 113 23.78 1.09 -30.93
N GLY A 114 23.60 -0.21 -31.25
CA GLY A 114 24.39 -1.29 -30.66
C GLY A 114 24.15 -1.49 -29.17
N ILE A 115 22.95 -1.12 -28.67
CA ILE A 115 22.59 -1.16 -27.23
C ILE A 115 21.72 -2.37 -26.94
N LYS A 116 22.03 -3.08 -25.85
CA LYS A 116 21.17 -4.11 -25.26
C LYS A 116 20.79 -3.72 -23.85
N ARG A 117 19.49 -3.84 -23.53
CA ARG A 117 18.99 -3.77 -22.16
C ARG A 117 18.86 -5.17 -21.59
N ILE A 118 19.49 -5.42 -20.46
CA ILE A 118 19.49 -6.71 -19.78
C ILE A 118 18.80 -6.55 -18.43
N ALA A 119 17.82 -7.39 -18.14
CA ALA A 119 17.16 -7.43 -16.84
C ALA A 119 17.94 -8.34 -15.88
N GLU A 120 18.40 -7.77 -14.78
CA GLU A 120 19.09 -8.47 -13.70
C GLU A 120 18.40 -8.22 -12.36
N PRO A 121 18.39 -9.19 -11.42
CA PRO A 121 17.88 -8.98 -10.09
C PRO A 121 18.77 -7.99 -9.32
N VAL A 122 18.18 -7.25 -8.40
CA VAL A 122 18.91 -6.31 -7.54
C VAL A 122 19.54 -6.99 -6.32
N GLY A 123 19.03 -8.15 -5.91
CA GLY A 123 19.50 -8.91 -4.74
C GLY A 123 18.42 -9.13 -3.70
N ILE A 124 18.62 -8.68 -2.46
CA ILE A 124 17.69 -8.79 -1.36
C ILE A 124 16.88 -7.51 -1.20
N ILE A 125 15.57 -7.64 -1.16
CA ILE A 125 14.63 -6.55 -0.93
C ILE A 125 14.20 -6.54 0.53
N ALA A 126 14.38 -5.41 1.22
CA ALA A 126 13.74 -5.13 2.50
C ALA A 126 12.31 -4.62 2.25
N ALA A 127 11.30 -5.37 2.66
CA ALA A 127 9.90 -5.01 2.47
C ALA A 127 9.25 -4.60 3.79
N ILE A 128 8.99 -3.31 3.96
CA ILE A 128 8.32 -2.80 5.16
C ILE A 128 6.82 -2.73 4.90
N ILE A 129 6.04 -3.38 5.76
CA ILE A 129 4.60 -3.60 5.56
C ILE A 129 3.80 -2.78 6.57
N PRO A 130 2.77 -2.02 6.14
CA PRO A 130 1.94 -1.19 7.01
C PRO A 130 0.85 -2.01 7.72
N THR A 131 0.27 -1.45 8.80
CA THR A 131 -0.89 -2.03 9.50
C THR A 131 -2.17 -2.01 8.64
N THR A 132 -2.33 -0.97 7.83
CA THR A 132 -3.57 -0.70 7.10
C THR A 132 -3.85 -1.71 5.99
N ASN A 133 -2.80 -2.24 5.35
CA ASN A 133 -2.89 -3.15 4.21
C ASN A 133 -1.89 -4.32 4.35
N PRO A 134 -1.94 -5.10 5.44
CA PRO A 134 -0.87 -6.03 5.78
C PRO A 134 -0.75 -7.18 4.77
N THR A 135 -1.86 -7.83 4.43
CA THR A 135 -1.87 -9.00 3.55
C THR A 135 -1.66 -8.63 2.08
N SER A 136 -2.39 -7.65 1.57
CA SER A 136 -2.27 -7.24 0.17
C SER A 136 -0.89 -6.66 -0.16
N THR A 137 -0.29 -5.88 0.76
CA THR A 137 1.06 -5.34 0.55
C THR A 137 2.12 -6.45 0.58
N ALA A 138 2.00 -7.42 1.49
CA ALA A 138 2.91 -8.57 1.55
C ALA A 138 2.81 -9.42 0.27
N ILE A 139 1.59 -9.72 -0.20
CA ILE A 139 1.35 -10.44 -1.45
C ILE A 139 1.99 -9.71 -2.63
N PHE A 140 1.66 -8.43 -2.82
CA PHE A 140 2.16 -7.63 -3.93
C PHE A 140 3.70 -7.61 -3.97
N LYS A 141 4.34 -7.24 -2.85
CA LYS A 141 5.80 -7.13 -2.80
C LYS A 141 6.49 -8.48 -3.01
N ALA A 142 5.95 -9.56 -2.44
CA ALA A 142 6.49 -10.89 -2.66
C ALA A 142 6.35 -11.36 -4.11
N LEU A 143 5.22 -11.11 -4.76
CA LEU A 143 5.01 -11.45 -6.17
C LEU A 143 5.96 -10.70 -7.10
N ILE A 144 6.16 -9.39 -6.89
CA ILE A 144 7.10 -8.61 -7.70
C ILE A 144 8.55 -9.05 -7.48
N ALA A 145 8.93 -9.36 -6.23
CA ALA A 145 10.25 -9.90 -5.93
C ALA A 145 10.51 -11.22 -6.67
N LEU A 146 9.54 -12.15 -6.65
CA LEU A 146 9.62 -13.42 -7.37
C LEU A 146 9.72 -13.20 -8.88
N LYS A 147 8.87 -12.32 -9.46
CA LYS A 147 8.86 -12.04 -10.90
C LYS A 147 10.21 -11.47 -11.39
N THR A 148 10.93 -10.78 -10.51
CA THR A 148 12.22 -10.13 -10.80
C THR A 148 13.43 -10.89 -10.26
N ARG A 149 13.26 -12.14 -9.80
CA ARG A 149 14.31 -13.04 -9.29
C ARG A 149 15.04 -12.50 -8.06
N ASN A 150 14.38 -11.67 -7.25
CA ASN A 150 14.93 -11.14 -6.00
C ASN A 150 14.54 -11.99 -4.79
N GLY A 151 15.41 -11.98 -3.76
CA GLY A 151 15.02 -12.38 -2.43
C GLY A 151 14.27 -11.26 -1.73
N ILE A 152 13.36 -11.60 -0.82
CA ILE A 152 12.60 -10.59 -0.08
C ILE A 152 12.48 -10.95 1.40
N MET A 153 12.90 -10.02 2.25
CA MET A 153 12.75 -10.10 3.70
C MET A 153 11.68 -9.09 4.14
N ILE A 154 10.63 -9.59 4.75
CA ILE A 154 9.46 -8.81 5.15
C ILE A 154 9.61 -8.38 6.61
N SER A 155 9.48 -7.08 6.88
CA SER A 155 9.28 -6.52 8.21
C SER A 155 7.81 -6.17 8.39
N PRO A 156 7.01 -6.98 9.10
CA PRO A 156 5.61 -6.70 9.35
C PRO A 156 5.46 -5.59 10.39
N HIS A 157 4.35 -4.86 10.33
CA HIS A 157 3.98 -3.97 11.43
C HIS A 157 3.63 -4.80 12.68
N PRO A 158 4.06 -4.44 13.90
CA PRO A 158 3.80 -5.24 15.11
C PRO A 158 2.32 -5.59 15.35
N ARG A 159 1.40 -4.67 15.02
CA ARG A 159 -0.05 -4.87 15.17
C ARG A 159 -0.72 -5.67 14.04
N ALA A 160 0.02 -6.08 13.01
CA ALA A 160 -0.47 -6.86 11.87
C ALA A 160 0.51 -7.99 11.50
N LYS A 161 1.26 -8.46 12.49
CA LYS A 161 2.32 -9.44 12.31
C LYS A 161 1.80 -10.78 11.80
N LYS A 162 0.73 -11.29 12.42
CA LYS A 162 0.19 -12.63 12.12
C LYS A 162 -0.36 -12.71 10.69
N SER A 163 -1.18 -11.75 10.30
CA SER A 163 -1.79 -11.72 8.97
C SER A 163 -0.76 -11.46 7.87
N THR A 164 0.24 -10.61 8.11
CA THR A 164 1.35 -10.38 7.18
C THR A 164 2.16 -11.64 6.95
N ILE A 165 2.57 -12.33 8.02
CA ILE A 165 3.35 -13.58 7.95
C ILE A 165 2.54 -14.69 7.28
N ALA A 166 1.25 -14.82 7.59
CA ALA A 166 0.38 -15.80 6.95
C ALA A 166 0.32 -15.60 5.42
N ALA A 167 0.20 -14.36 4.97
CA ALA A 167 0.23 -14.03 3.54
C ALA A 167 1.57 -14.40 2.89
N ALA A 168 2.69 -14.06 3.54
CA ALA A 168 4.03 -14.39 3.07
C ALA A 168 4.27 -15.91 2.97
N LYS A 169 3.81 -16.68 3.96
CA LYS A 169 3.92 -18.16 3.98
C LYS A 169 3.18 -18.79 2.79
N ILE A 170 1.96 -18.37 2.53
CA ILE A 170 1.16 -18.89 1.40
C ILE A 170 1.89 -18.65 0.07
N VAL A 171 2.45 -17.46 -0.12
CA VAL A 171 3.21 -17.12 -1.34
C VAL A 171 4.48 -17.96 -1.43
N LEU A 172 5.25 -18.08 -0.33
CA LEU A 172 6.48 -18.87 -0.28
C LEU A 172 6.22 -20.35 -0.59
N GLU A 173 5.27 -20.98 0.09
CA GLU A 173 4.95 -22.40 -0.08
C GLU A 173 4.55 -22.72 -1.53
N ALA A 174 3.74 -21.86 -2.15
CA ALA A 174 3.35 -22.03 -3.53
C ALA A 174 4.52 -21.83 -4.50
N ALA A 175 5.38 -20.84 -4.23
CA ALA A 175 6.58 -20.57 -5.02
C ALA A 175 7.57 -21.75 -4.96
N VAL A 176 7.84 -22.30 -3.78
CA VAL A 176 8.74 -23.45 -3.57
C VAL A 176 8.19 -24.70 -4.26
N LYS A 177 6.88 -24.99 -4.12
CA LYS A 177 6.23 -26.10 -4.86
C LYS A 177 6.33 -25.96 -6.37
N ALA A 178 6.42 -24.75 -6.89
CA ALA A 178 6.60 -24.46 -8.30
C ALA A 178 8.05 -24.47 -8.76
N GLY A 179 9.02 -24.60 -7.82
CA GLY A 179 10.44 -24.73 -8.08
C GLY A 179 11.30 -23.55 -7.63
N ALA A 180 10.75 -22.56 -6.91
CA ALA A 180 11.59 -21.51 -6.31
C ALA A 180 12.52 -22.09 -5.24
N PRO A 181 13.71 -21.51 -5.02
CA PRO A 181 14.59 -21.92 -3.94
C PRO A 181 13.94 -21.67 -2.57
N GLU A 182 14.13 -22.60 -1.64
CA GLU A 182 13.77 -22.39 -0.24
C GLU A 182 14.49 -21.16 0.34
N GLY A 183 13.82 -20.41 1.21
CA GLY A 183 14.39 -19.22 1.82
C GLY A 183 14.41 -17.95 0.94
N ILE A 184 13.81 -17.98 -0.25
CA ILE A 184 13.74 -16.81 -1.14
C ILE A 184 12.80 -15.71 -0.61
N ILE A 185 11.83 -16.07 0.23
CA ILE A 185 10.97 -15.16 0.99
C ILE A 185 11.17 -15.45 2.46
N GLY A 186 11.41 -14.40 3.25
CA GLY A 186 11.54 -14.48 4.69
C GLY A 186 10.81 -13.33 5.40
N TRP A 187 10.74 -13.39 6.71
CA TRP A 187 10.13 -12.34 7.54
C TRP A 187 10.81 -12.24 8.90
N ILE A 188 10.62 -11.08 9.55
CA ILE A 188 10.98 -10.85 10.94
C ILE A 188 9.81 -11.33 11.81
N ASP A 189 10.07 -12.27 12.72
CA ASP A 189 9.05 -12.88 13.57
C ASP A 189 8.68 -11.98 14.77
N ASN A 190 9.62 -11.20 15.25
CA ASN A 190 9.40 -10.21 16.30
C ASN A 190 9.85 -8.83 15.85
N PRO A 191 9.01 -8.10 15.03
CA PRO A 191 9.40 -6.84 14.43
C PRO A 191 9.61 -5.75 15.49
N THR A 192 10.84 -5.27 15.57
CA THR A 192 11.26 -4.10 16.35
C THR A 192 11.81 -3.04 15.41
N LEU A 193 11.92 -1.79 15.90
CA LEU A 193 12.56 -0.73 15.13
C LEU A 193 14.03 -1.04 14.83
N GLU A 194 14.74 -1.64 15.79
CA GLU A 194 16.12 -2.08 15.65
C GLU A 194 16.28 -3.09 14.50
N LEU A 195 15.50 -4.17 14.52
CA LEU A 195 15.55 -5.20 13.47
C LEU A 195 15.15 -4.66 12.11
N THR A 196 14.19 -3.74 12.06
CA THR A 196 13.77 -3.10 10.81
C THR A 196 14.88 -2.21 10.25
N ASN A 197 15.56 -1.44 11.10
CA ASN A 197 16.70 -0.62 10.69
C ASN A 197 17.89 -1.49 10.25
N GLU A 198 18.16 -2.60 10.95
CA GLU A 198 19.19 -3.56 10.55
C GLU A 198 18.88 -4.17 9.18
N LEU A 199 17.64 -4.61 8.98
CA LEU A 199 17.20 -5.12 7.67
C LEU A 199 17.40 -4.09 6.56
N MET A 200 17.03 -2.82 6.78
CA MET A 200 17.23 -1.76 5.79
C MET A 200 18.72 -1.53 5.48
N ARG A 201 19.60 -1.67 6.47
CA ARG A 201 21.05 -1.52 6.30
C ARG A 201 21.66 -2.66 5.49
N GLU A 202 21.19 -3.90 5.67
CA GLU A 202 21.73 -5.10 5.05
C GLU A 202 21.15 -5.42 3.66
N ALA A 203 19.98 -4.87 3.33
CA ALA A 203 19.32 -5.10 2.05
C ALA A 203 19.99 -4.36 0.88
N ASP A 204 19.68 -4.78 -0.34
CA ASP A 204 20.17 -4.17 -1.58
C ASP A 204 19.20 -3.13 -2.13
N LEU A 205 17.89 -3.27 -1.82
CA LEU A 205 16.81 -2.34 -2.14
C LEU A 205 15.78 -2.32 -1.02
N ILE A 206 15.23 -1.16 -0.72
CA ILE A 206 14.18 -1.00 0.28
C ILE A 206 12.86 -0.66 -0.41
N LEU A 207 11.81 -1.43 -0.13
CA LEU A 207 10.42 -1.11 -0.48
C LEU A 207 9.65 -0.77 0.80
N ALA A 208 9.61 0.51 1.16
CA ALA A 208 8.97 0.98 2.39
C ALA A 208 7.55 1.47 2.13
N THR A 209 6.58 0.94 2.86
CA THR A 209 5.21 1.49 2.92
C THR A 209 4.85 1.71 4.37
N GLY A 210 4.61 2.96 4.75
CA GLY A 210 4.34 3.28 6.16
C GLY A 210 4.28 4.77 6.44
N GLY A 211 4.28 5.13 7.72
CA GLY A 211 4.24 6.53 8.16
C GLY A 211 5.50 7.34 7.79
N PRO A 212 5.43 8.69 7.90
CA PRO A 212 6.49 9.60 7.44
C PRO A 212 7.86 9.27 8.04
N GLY A 213 7.93 8.95 9.32
CA GLY A 213 9.18 8.63 10.01
C GLY A 213 9.89 7.40 9.44
N LEU A 214 9.13 6.36 9.09
CA LEU A 214 9.67 5.14 8.51
C LEU A 214 10.18 5.36 7.08
N VAL A 215 9.42 6.10 6.28
CA VAL A 215 9.82 6.45 4.90
C VAL A 215 11.08 7.32 4.91
N LYS A 216 11.15 8.29 5.83
CA LYS A 216 12.37 9.10 6.05
C LYS A 216 13.56 8.22 6.44
N ALA A 217 13.38 7.25 7.35
CA ALA A 217 14.43 6.31 7.74
C ALA A 217 14.91 5.48 6.53
N ALA A 218 14.00 4.99 5.69
CA ALA A 218 14.34 4.25 4.47
C ALA A 218 15.21 5.08 3.51
N TYR A 219 14.82 6.32 3.21
CA TYR A 219 15.62 7.21 2.36
C TYR A 219 16.95 7.64 2.98
N SER A 220 17.03 7.68 4.32
CA SER A 220 18.25 8.04 5.05
C SER A 220 19.19 6.87 5.31
N SER A 221 18.82 5.65 4.92
CA SER A 221 19.60 4.42 5.19
C SER A 221 20.89 4.31 4.39
N GLY A 222 21.07 5.13 3.35
CA GLY A 222 22.18 5.02 2.40
C GLY A 222 22.01 3.92 1.36
N LYS A 223 20.86 3.26 1.31
CA LYS A 223 20.50 2.23 0.32
C LYS A 223 19.48 2.77 -0.69
N PRO A 224 19.44 2.23 -1.91
CA PRO A 224 18.34 2.50 -2.81
C PRO A 224 16.99 2.21 -2.14
N ALA A 225 16.07 3.16 -2.16
CA ALA A 225 14.77 3.02 -1.51
C ALA A 225 13.64 3.54 -2.39
N ILE A 226 12.53 2.81 -2.40
CA ILE A 226 11.25 3.24 -2.95
C ILE A 226 10.29 3.30 -1.76
N GLY A 227 10.00 4.51 -1.32
CA GLY A 227 9.16 4.76 -0.15
C GLY A 227 7.81 5.33 -0.55
N VAL A 228 6.74 4.83 0.08
CA VAL A 228 5.39 5.36 -0.03
C VAL A 228 4.94 5.78 1.37
N GLY A 229 4.74 7.07 1.53
CA GLY A 229 4.29 7.71 2.76
C GLY A 229 2.78 7.96 2.80
N PRO A 230 2.31 8.84 3.70
CA PRO A 230 0.93 9.26 3.77
C PRO A 230 0.51 10.00 2.50
N GLY A 231 -0.77 9.93 2.17
CA GLY A 231 -1.38 10.62 1.05
C GLY A 231 -2.42 11.63 1.52
N ASN A 232 -2.40 12.82 0.96
CA ASN A 232 -3.42 13.82 1.22
C ASN A 232 -4.12 14.22 -0.08
N THR A 233 -4.91 13.28 -0.61
CA THR A 233 -5.55 13.35 -1.92
C THR A 233 -6.67 14.39 -1.94
N PRO A 234 -6.55 15.52 -2.65
CA PRO A 234 -7.65 16.43 -2.91
C PRO A 234 -8.46 15.99 -4.14
N ALA A 235 -9.76 16.24 -4.12
CA ALA A 235 -10.64 16.11 -5.27
C ALA A 235 -11.21 17.49 -5.62
N ILE A 236 -11.01 17.96 -6.85
CA ILE A 236 -11.63 19.20 -7.35
C ILE A 236 -12.91 18.83 -8.10
N ILE A 237 -14.01 19.51 -7.78
CA ILE A 237 -15.27 19.43 -8.54
C ILE A 237 -15.48 20.77 -9.24
N ASP A 238 -15.28 20.75 -10.57
CA ASP A 238 -15.49 21.89 -11.46
C ASP A 238 -16.99 22.14 -11.70
N ASP A 239 -17.35 23.34 -12.14
CA ASP A 239 -18.73 23.72 -12.41
C ASP A 239 -19.33 23.08 -13.68
N THR A 240 -18.50 22.37 -14.46
CA THR A 240 -18.91 21.56 -15.62
C THR A 240 -19.04 20.06 -15.28
N ALA A 241 -18.67 19.64 -14.08
CA ALA A 241 -18.65 18.22 -13.70
C ALA A 241 -20.04 17.58 -13.65
N ASP A 242 -20.12 16.29 -13.97
CA ASP A 242 -21.25 15.47 -13.54
C ASP A 242 -21.19 15.27 -12.01
N ILE A 243 -21.97 16.08 -11.29
CA ILE A 243 -21.99 16.12 -9.84
C ILE A 243 -22.37 14.76 -9.24
N ARG A 244 -23.32 14.04 -9.88
CA ARG A 244 -23.76 12.72 -9.38
C ARG A 244 -22.64 11.69 -9.49
N LEU A 245 -21.93 11.68 -10.61
CA LEU A 245 -20.77 10.82 -10.83
C LEU A 245 -19.66 11.18 -9.84
N ALA A 246 -19.30 12.47 -9.73
CA ALA A 246 -18.24 12.94 -8.85
C ALA A 246 -18.47 12.56 -7.39
N VAL A 247 -19.64 12.93 -6.85
CA VAL A 247 -20.00 12.65 -5.45
C VAL A 247 -20.07 11.14 -5.18
N ASN A 248 -20.67 10.37 -6.09
CA ASN A 248 -20.73 8.93 -5.95
C ASN A 248 -19.35 8.27 -5.91
N SER A 249 -18.45 8.67 -6.81
CA SER A 249 -17.08 8.17 -6.90
C SER A 249 -16.29 8.50 -5.62
N ILE A 250 -16.38 9.73 -5.13
CA ILE A 250 -15.72 10.16 -3.89
C ILE A 250 -16.25 9.36 -2.69
N ILE A 251 -17.57 9.16 -2.58
CA ILE A 251 -18.14 8.35 -1.49
C ILE A 251 -17.63 6.92 -1.54
N HIS A 252 -17.65 6.28 -2.72
CA HIS A 252 -17.14 4.92 -2.87
C HIS A 252 -15.66 4.81 -2.49
N SER A 253 -14.83 5.73 -2.96
CA SER A 253 -13.42 5.77 -2.64
C SER A 253 -13.17 5.99 -1.14
N LYS A 254 -13.86 6.96 -0.55
CA LYS A 254 -13.68 7.35 0.86
C LYS A 254 -14.24 6.33 1.86
N THR A 255 -15.23 5.53 1.48
CA THR A 255 -15.80 4.47 2.34
C THR A 255 -15.16 3.11 2.14
N PHE A 256 -14.45 2.89 1.03
CA PHE A 256 -13.78 1.62 0.76
C PHE A 256 -12.75 1.32 1.87
N ASP A 257 -12.89 0.14 2.47
CA ASP A 257 -12.11 -0.29 3.64
C ASP A 257 -12.06 0.76 4.76
N ASN A 258 -13.19 1.46 4.99
CA ASN A 258 -13.29 2.58 5.91
C ASN A 258 -12.24 3.69 5.68
N GLY A 259 -11.95 4.00 4.42
CA GLY A 259 -11.02 5.08 4.05
C GLY A 259 -9.54 4.80 4.31
N MET A 260 -9.16 3.53 4.46
CA MET A 260 -7.76 3.15 4.73
C MET A 260 -6.87 3.04 3.50
N ILE A 261 -7.32 3.43 2.32
CA ILE A 261 -6.43 3.59 1.17
C ILE A 261 -5.80 4.98 1.25
N CYS A 262 -4.46 5.05 1.24
CA CYS A 262 -3.73 6.32 1.24
C CYS A 262 -4.03 7.19 -0.01
N ALA A 263 -4.54 6.59 -1.10
CA ALA A 263 -4.97 7.29 -2.30
C ALA A 263 -6.45 7.71 -2.26
N SER A 264 -7.21 7.41 -1.19
CA SER A 264 -8.60 7.88 -1.06
C SER A 264 -8.64 9.37 -0.75
N GLU A 265 -9.68 10.04 -1.23
CA GLU A 265 -9.84 11.48 -1.06
C GLU A 265 -9.85 11.87 0.41
N GLN A 266 -9.06 12.88 0.76
CA GLN A 266 -9.01 13.48 2.09
C GLN A 266 -9.78 14.79 2.13
N SER A 267 -9.93 15.43 0.97
CA SER A 267 -10.56 16.74 0.80
C SER A 267 -11.35 16.80 -0.50
N VAL A 268 -12.41 17.60 -0.49
CA VAL A 268 -13.14 17.99 -1.71
C VAL A 268 -13.13 19.51 -1.81
N ILE A 269 -12.70 20.03 -2.95
CA ILE A 269 -12.62 21.46 -3.26
C ILE A 269 -13.64 21.72 -4.36
N VAL A 270 -14.63 22.55 -4.07
CA VAL A 270 -15.79 22.71 -4.95
C VAL A 270 -15.89 24.15 -5.43
N LEU A 271 -16.10 24.32 -6.74
CA LEU A 271 -16.32 25.66 -7.32
C LEU A 271 -17.64 26.28 -6.82
N PRO A 272 -17.70 27.61 -6.70
CA PRO A 272 -18.80 28.29 -6.01
C PRO A 272 -20.17 28.02 -6.63
N ARG A 273 -20.22 27.88 -7.95
CA ARG A 273 -21.46 27.73 -8.73
C ARG A 273 -22.20 26.45 -8.44
N VAL A 274 -21.47 25.37 -8.14
CA VAL A 274 -22.03 24.03 -7.88
C VAL A 274 -21.96 23.62 -6.42
N TYR A 275 -21.42 24.46 -5.56
CA TYR A 275 -21.16 24.12 -4.15
C TYR A 275 -22.38 23.60 -3.41
N ASP A 276 -23.52 24.31 -3.49
CA ASP A 276 -24.74 23.93 -2.79
C ASP A 276 -25.39 22.65 -3.36
N GLU A 277 -25.22 22.42 -4.67
CA GLU A 277 -25.70 21.19 -5.32
C GLU A 277 -24.87 19.99 -4.92
N VAL A 278 -23.55 20.11 -4.91
CA VAL A 278 -22.62 19.08 -4.43
C VAL A 278 -22.92 18.71 -2.98
N LYS A 279 -23.13 19.73 -2.14
CA LYS A 279 -23.48 19.52 -0.73
C LYS A 279 -24.80 18.74 -0.55
N LYS A 280 -25.84 19.12 -1.32
CA LYS A 280 -27.13 18.40 -1.33
C LYS A 280 -26.96 16.95 -1.79
N GLU A 281 -26.15 16.70 -2.81
CA GLU A 281 -25.92 15.36 -3.32
C GLU A 281 -25.17 14.48 -2.31
N PHE A 282 -24.14 15.00 -1.60
CA PHE A 282 -23.50 14.28 -0.49
C PHE A 282 -24.49 13.94 0.62
N ALA A 283 -25.31 14.90 1.04
CA ALA A 283 -26.31 14.68 2.09
C ALA A 283 -27.36 13.65 1.65
N TYR A 284 -27.86 13.73 0.42
CA TYR A 284 -28.81 12.79 -0.15
C TYR A 284 -28.27 11.35 -0.15
N ARG A 285 -26.96 11.16 -0.36
CA ARG A 285 -26.29 9.85 -0.36
C ARG A 285 -25.87 9.35 1.01
N GLY A 286 -26.26 10.04 2.09
CA GLY A 286 -26.05 9.61 3.47
C GLY A 286 -24.74 10.09 4.11
N CYS A 287 -24.15 11.16 3.59
CA CYS A 287 -23.08 11.86 4.28
C CYS A 287 -23.64 12.90 5.26
N TYR A 288 -22.96 13.08 6.38
CA TYR A 288 -23.36 14.01 7.44
C TYR A 288 -22.45 15.24 7.47
N PHE A 289 -23.05 16.41 7.33
CA PHE A 289 -22.33 17.69 7.45
C PHE A 289 -22.30 18.10 8.91
N LEU A 290 -21.09 18.20 9.44
CA LEU A 290 -20.86 18.59 10.84
C LEU A 290 -21.24 20.04 11.08
N LYS A 291 -21.91 20.33 12.19
CA LYS A 291 -22.14 21.68 12.66
C LYS A 291 -20.85 22.30 13.23
N PRO A 292 -20.76 23.63 13.39
CA PRO A 292 -19.53 24.26 13.88
C PRO A 292 -18.98 23.68 15.20
N ASP A 293 -19.85 23.40 16.18
CA ASP A 293 -19.46 22.80 17.44
C ASP A 293 -19.07 21.32 17.31
N GLU A 294 -19.66 20.62 16.35
CA GLU A 294 -19.34 19.22 16.04
C GLU A 294 -17.98 19.11 15.30
N ILE A 295 -17.65 20.08 14.42
CA ILE A 295 -16.34 20.16 13.75
C ILE A 295 -15.22 20.19 14.81
N GLU A 296 -15.35 21.03 15.85
CA GLU A 296 -14.37 21.14 16.93
C GLU A 296 -14.18 19.81 17.70
N LYS A 297 -15.27 19.09 17.92
CA LYS A 297 -15.22 17.78 18.59
C LYS A 297 -14.53 16.73 17.72
N VAL A 298 -14.85 16.69 16.42
CA VAL A 298 -14.24 15.75 15.46
C VAL A 298 -12.77 16.09 15.25
N ARG A 299 -12.39 17.38 15.15
CA ARG A 299 -11.02 17.87 15.05
C ARG A 299 -10.13 17.29 16.16
N LYS A 300 -10.56 17.44 17.42
CA LYS A 300 -9.87 16.90 18.61
C LYS A 300 -9.87 15.37 18.69
N THR A 301 -10.74 14.71 17.93
CA THR A 301 -10.84 13.23 17.90
C THR A 301 -9.95 12.63 16.83
N ILE A 302 -9.86 13.25 15.65
CA ILE A 302 -9.05 12.72 14.55
C ILE A 302 -7.56 12.93 14.76
N MET A 303 -7.19 14.05 15.42
CA MET A 303 -5.79 14.36 15.72
C MET A 303 -5.58 14.50 17.22
N ILE A 304 -4.50 13.92 17.73
CA ILE A 304 -4.06 14.03 19.13
C ILE A 304 -2.59 14.41 19.13
N ASP A 305 -2.26 15.51 19.79
CA ASP A 305 -0.88 16.02 19.88
C ASP A 305 -0.16 16.11 18.52
N GLY A 306 -0.89 16.59 17.50
CA GLY A 306 -0.38 16.75 16.13
C GLY A 306 -0.20 15.43 15.35
N SER A 307 -0.70 14.31 15.87
CA SER A 307 -0.61 13.01 15.22
C SER A 307 -2.00 12.39 15.00
N LEU A 308 -2.14 11.63 13.91
CA LEU A 308 -3.39 10.91 13.63
C LEU A 308 -3.73 9.94 14.76
N ASN A 309 -4.94 10.06 15.31
CA ASN A 309 -5.42 9.17 16.35
C ASN A 309 -5.61 7.74 15.84
N ALA A 310 -4.79 6.82 16.32
CA ALA A 310 -4.85 5.42 15.92
C ALA A 310 -6.21 4.73 16.17
N LYS A 311 -7.07 5.29 17.03
CA LYS A 311 -8.39 4.75 17.33
C LYS A 311 -9.44 5.04 16.25
N VAL A 312 -9.22 6.03 15.39
CA VAL A 312 -10.16 6.36 14.30
C VAL A 312 -9.77 5.67 12.99
N VAL A 313 -8.52 5.22 12.85
CA VAL A 313 -8.02 4.59 11.62
C VAL A 313 -8.82 3.34 11.29
N GLY A 314 -9.40 3.30 10.10
CA GLY A 314 -10.19 2.16 9.61
C GLY A 314 -11.52 1.93 10.32
N GLN A 315 -11.99 2.89 11.13
CA GLN A 315 -13.32 2.85 11.75
C GLN A 315 -14.36 3.49 10.83
N ASN A 316 -15.63 3.07 10.94
CA ASN A 316 -16.73 3.70 10.20
C ASN A 316 -17.09 5.07 10.78
N ALA A 317 -17.84 5.88 10.00
CA ALA A 317 -18.20 7.24 10.36
C ALA A 317 -19.03 7.32 11.67
N TYR A 318 -19.93 6.37 11.90
CA TYR A 318 -20.73 6.30 13.13
C TYR A 318 -19.86 6.10 14.38
N THR A 319 -18.91 5.18 14.32
CA THR A 319 -17.95 4.93 15.41
C THR A 319 -17.12 6.17 15.71
N ILE A 320 -16.66 6.89 14.68
CA ILE A 320 -15.87 8.12 14.83
C ILE A 320 -16.72 9.23 15.46
N ALA A 321 -17.97 9.41 14.99
CA ALA A 321 -18.91 10.37 15.58
C ALA A 321 -19.15 10.09 17.06
N LYS A 322 -19.37 8.83 17.42
CA LYS A 322 -19.55 8.40 18.81
C LYS A 322 -18.33 8.69 19.68
N LEU A 323 -17.11 8.44 19.16
CA LEU A 323 -15.86 8.79 19.85
C LEU A 323 -15.72 10.30 20.06
N ALA A 324 -16.22 11.10 19.11
CA ALA A 324 -16.23 12.57 19.19
C ALA A 324 -17.37 13.14 20.05
N GLY A 325 -18.31 12.33 20.52
CA GLY A 325 -19.51 12.81 21.21
C GLY A 325 -20.45 13.58 20.29
N VAL A 326 -20.58 13.14 19.04
CA VAL A 326 -21.48 13.70 18.02
C VAL A 326 -22.53 12.65 17.68
N GLU A 327 -23.81 13.07 17.68
CA GLU A 327 -24.95 12.19 17.35
C GLU A 327 -25.21 12.25 15.82
N VAL A 328 -25.12 11.10 15.16
CA VAL A 328 -25.39 10.94 13.72
C VAL A 328 -26.21 9.68 13.48
N PRO A 329 -26.93 9.57 12.36
CA PRO A 329 -27.56 8.30 11.96
C PRO A 329 -26.54 7.16 11.87
N GLU A 330 -26.93 5.95 12.29
CA GLU A 330 -26.03 4.78 12.30
C GLU A 330 -25.49 4.42 10.90
N ASN A 331 -26.28 4.68 9.86
CA ASN A 331 -25.91 4.42 8.46
C ASN A 331 -25.15 5.60 7.81
N THR A 332 -24.66 6.56 8.59
CA THR A 332 -23.82 7.65 8.09
C THR A 332 -22.57 7.12 7.41
N LYS A 333 -22.36 7.53 6.17
CA LYS A 333 -21.24 7.06 5.35
C LYS A 333 -19.95 7.83 5.59
N ILE A 334 -20.04 9.16 5.63
CA ILE A 334 -18.89 10.07 5.78
C ILE A 334 -19.30 11.23 6.68
N LEU A 335 -18.40 11.67 7.57
CA LEU A 335 -18.49 12.93 8.29
C LEU A 335 -17.78 14.02 7.47
N ILE A 336 -18.48 15.07 7.09
CA ILE A 336 -17.93 16.16 6.28
C ILE A 336 -17.81 17.42 7.14
N GLY A 337 -16.59 17.94 7.26
CA GLY A 337 -16.30 19.24 7.84
C GLY A 337 -16.13 20.30 6.76
N GLU A 338 -16.97 21.35 6.77
CA GLU A 338 -16.76 22.55 5.95
C GLU A 338 -15.69 23.39 6.65
N VAL A 339 -14.51 23.50 6.02
CA VAL A 339 -13.36 24.20 6.59
C VAL A 339 -12.75 25.15 5.54
N GLU A 340 -12.06 26.19 5.99
CA GLU A 340 -11.52 27.23 5.11
C GLU A 340 -10.02 27.07 4.89
N SER A 341 -9.29 26.71 5.95
CA SER A 341 -7.83 26.63 5.92
C SER A 341 -7.35 25.31 5.32
N THR A 342 -6.43 25.40 4.35
CA THR A 342 -5.68 24.27 3.80
C THR A 342 -4.29 24.15 4.46
N ASP A 343 -4.02 24.96 5.48
CA ASP A 343 -2.76 24.90 6.22
C ASP A 343 -2.67 23.64 7.07
N ILE A 344 -1.48 23.09 7.23
CA ILE A 344 -1.24 21.88 8.02
C ILE A 344 -1.56 22.04 9.52
N SER A 345 -1.79 23.26 10.00
CA SER A 345 -2.31 23.49 11.35
C SER A 345 -3.81 23.19 11.49
N GLU A 346 -4.54 23.01 10.37
CA GLU A 346 -5.93 22.57 10.36
C GLU A 346 -5.99 21.03 10.34
N GLU A 347 -6.57 20.42 11.34
CA GLU A 347 -6.61 18.96 11.48
C GLU A 347 -7.36 18.27 10.33
N PHE A 348 -8.37 18.91 9.74
CA PHE A 348 -9.07 18.39 8.56
C PHE A 348 -8.21 18.44 7.30
N ALA A 349 -7.12 19.21 7.26
CA ALA A 349 -6.20 19.27 6.14
C ALA A 349 -5.20 18.09 6.08
N HIS A 350 -5.20 17.20 7.08
CA HIS A 350 -4.32 16.04 7.15
C HIS A 350 -4.90 14.79 6.48
N GLU A 351 -4.05 13.77 6.27
CA GLU A 351 -4.49 12.40 6.01
C GLU A 351 -5.23 11.86 7.24
N LYS A 352 -6.40 11.28 7.05
CA LYS A 352 -7.28 10.82 8.15
C LYS A 352 -7.46 9.31 8.21
N LEU A 353 -7.22 8.58 7.13
CA LEU A 353 -7.37 7.12 7.01
C LEU A 353 -8.69 6.57 7.60
N CYS A 354 -9.75 7.34 7.46
CA CYS A 354 -11.09 7.05 7.97
C CYS A 354 -12.15 7.86 7.20
N PRO A 355 -13.45 7.55 7.30
CA PRO A 355 -14.51 8.26 6.58
C PRO A 355 -14.82 9.67 7.17
N VAL A 356 -13.79 10.51 7.24
CA VAL A 356 -13.88 11.94 7.54
C VAL A 356 -13.29 12.71 6.36
N LEU A 357 -14.03 13.71 5.85
CA LEU A 357 -13.69 14.46 4.65
C LEU A 357 -13.73 15.96 4.94
N ALA A 358 -12.70 16.69 4.50
CA ALA A 358 -12.74 18.14 4.46
C ALA A 358 -13.49 18.62 3.22
N MET A 359 -14.29 19.66 3.32
CA MET A 359 -14.92 20.31 2.17
C MET A 359 -14.59 21.79 2.15
N TYR A 360 -13.99 22.21 1.04
CA TYR A 360 -13.55 23.58 0.79
C TYR A 360 -14.40 24.23 -0.30
N LYS A 361 -14.75 25.48 -0.12
CA LYS A 361 -15.33 26.32 -1.17
C LYS A 361 -14.20 27.10 -1.83
N ALA A 362 -13.99 26.91 -3.12
CA ALA A 362 -13.05 27.72 -3.90
C ALA A 362 -13.70 29.03 -4.33
N LYS A 363 -12.88 30.03 -4.71
CA LYS A 363 -13.35 31.27 -5.32
C LYS A 363 -13.56 31.09 -6.83
N ASP A 364 -12.63 30.40 -7.47
CA ASP A 364 -12.57 30.05 -8.87
C ASP A 364 -11.69 28.80 -9.07
N PHE A 365 -11.40 28.42 -10.30
CA PHE A 365 -10.60 27.23 -10.61
C PHE A 365 -9.12 27.39 -10.16
N ASP A 366 -8.54 28.57 -10.31
CA ASP A 366 -7.14 28.84 -9.91
C ASP A 366 -6.98 28.73 -8.39
N ASP A 367 -7.94 29.24 -7.62
CA ASP A 367 -7.96 29.06 -6.16
C ASP A 367 -8.17 27.58 -5.78
N ALA A 368 -8.99 26.83 -6.52
CA ALA A 368 -9.17 25.40 -6.30
C ALA A 368 -7.87 24.63 -6.54
N LEU A 369 -7.16 24.93 -7.62
CA LEU A 369 -5.88 24.33 -7.95
C LEU A 369 -4.83 24.67 -6.88
N THR A 370 -4.71 25.95 -6.49
CA THR A 370 -3.79 26.40 -5.43
C THR A 370 -4.04 25.66 -4.10
N LYS A 371 -5.31 25.49 -3.71
CA LYS A 371 -5.68 24.70 -2.51
C LYS A 371 -5.26 23.25 -2.64
N ALA A 372 -5.50 22.62 -3.79
CA ALA A 372 -5.14 21.24 -4.05
C ALA A 372 -3.60 21.03 -3.99
N GLU A 373 -2.85 21.91 -4.67
CA GLU A 373 -1.38 21.87 -4.65
C GLU A 373 -0.84 22.01 -3.24
N LYS A 374 -1.37 22.92 -2.43
CA LYS A 374 -0.95 23.11 -1.04
C LYS A 374 -1.22 21.87 -0.20
N LEU A 375 -2.42 21.27 -0.30
CA LEU A 375 -2.76 20.03 0.42
C LEU A 375 -1.85 18.86 0.05
N VAL A 376 -1.48 18.73 -1.24
CA VAL A 376 -0.54 17.70 -1.70
C VAL A 376 0.87 18.00 -1.20
N ALA A 377 1.33 19.25 -1.27
CA ALA A 377 2.68 19.63 -0.85
C ALA A 377 2.89 19.41 0.66
N ASP A 378 1.92 19.82 1.48
CA ASP A 378 1.98 19.69 2.94
C ASP A 378 1.76 18.24 3.41
N GLY A 379 0.91 17.47 2.71
CA GLY A 379 0.59 16.08 3.05
C GLY A 379 1.57 15.03 2.53
N GLY A 380 2.40 15.39 1.57
CA GLY A 380 3.41 14.53 0.95
C GLY A 380 3.23 14.35 -0.56
N PHE A 381 4.30 14.61 -1.30
CA PHE A 381 4.35 14.38 -2.74
C PHE A 381 4.33 12.90 -3.10
N GLY A 382 3.84 12.57 -4.31
CA GLY A 382 3.89 11.23 -4.86
C GLY A 382 2.61 10.42 -4.70
N HIS A 383 1.53 11.05 -4.22
CA HIS A 383 0.18 10.50 -4.21
C HIS A 383 -0.71 11.09 -5.32
N THR A 384 -1.99 10.77 -5.25
CA THR A 384 -3.02 11.06 -6.23
C THR A 384 -3.71 12.40 -5.94
N ALA A 385 -4.18 13.07 -6.97
CA ALA A 385 -5.22 14.09 -6.95
C ALA A 385 -6.29 13.70 -7.96
N SER A 386 -7.52 14.11 -7.77
CA SER A 386 -8.61 13.87 -8.72
C SER A 386 -9.28 15.17 -9.16
N LEU A 387 -9.69 15.23 -10.44
CA LEU A 387 -10.40 16.33 -11.03
C LEU A 387 -11.65 15.80 -11.73
N TYR A 388 -12.80 16.33 -11.38
CA TYR A 388 -14.08 16.06 -12.04
C TYR A 388 -14.44 17.26 -12.88
N ILE A 389 -14.43 17.08 -14.20
CA ILE A 389 -14.60 18.13 -15.21
C ILE A 389 -15.19 17.51 -16.49
N ASP A 390 -15.98 18.27 -17.24
CA ASP A 390 -16.57 17.82 -18.51
C ASP A 390 -16.05 18.63 -19.72
N THR A 391 -15.03 19.44 -19.53
CA THR A 391 -14.50 20.34 -20.58
C THR A 391 -13.01 20.11 -20.75
N LEU A 392 -12.60 19.55 -21.91
CA LEU A 392 -11.19 19.35 -22.28
C LEU A 392 -10.34 20.63 -22.26
N GLU A 393 -10.97 21.80 -22.40
CA GLU A 393 -10.29 23.11 -22.34
C GLU A 393 -9.73 23.46 -20.95
N LYS A 394 -10.17 22.75 -19.90
CA LYS A 394 -9.73 22.99 -18.51
C LYS A 394 -8.85 21.86 -17.98
N GLU A 395 -8.64 20.77 -18.75
CA GLU A 395 -7.68 19.72 -18.42
C GLU A 395 -6.24 20.23 -18.62
#